data_04b768dd7ac033b3d53dd8e48e6340a3
#
_entry.id   04b768dd7ac033b3d53dd8e48e6340a3
#
_cell.length_a   1.000
_cell.length_b   1.000
_cell.length_c   1.000
_cell.angle_alpha   90.00
_cell.angle_beta   90.00
_cell.angle_gamma   90.00
#
_symmetry.space_group_name_H-M   'P 1'
#
loop_
_entity.id
_entity.type
_entity.pdbx_description
1 polymer ?
#
loop_
_entity_poly.entity_id
_entity_poly.type
_entity_poly.pdbx_seq_one_letter_code
_entity_poly.pdbx_strand_id
1 'polypeptide(L)'
;ISDVEFKDKLPSNVIPVDLDSRCEFKSKIIKCQFGEWEAKYRENFEVIIKNENNNEIDKKVIKSQKPSLSGKADNILLTTNFTLKNFKKVFYEDDFLDLLLTTFYFTFFGTIGAIFFGILAAQLVNQNFYGRSFMRSILLFPYVGPVVALAYTWTLLLDPNSGTFNALMVNFNIFDEPINLLGQKYMVMNVFGFELKLRLALTTVIFFEIWRYFPLAFLFILARLQAVPKDLYEAAEVDGAGPLKKFIHITLPQITAIIS
;
A
#
# COMPACT_ATOMS: atom_id res chain seq x y z
N ILE A 1 26.80 -14.66 -2.84
CA ILE A 1 27.54 -15.93 -2.63
C ILE A 1 28.94 -15.69 -3.11
N SER A 2 29.91 -15.82 -2.24
CA SER A 2 31.34 -15.71 -2.57
C SER A 2 31.96 -17.10 -2.75
N ASP A 3 33.13 -17.11 -3.40
CA ASP A 3 33.93 -18.33 -3.60
C ASP A 3 33.12 -19.49 -4.23
N VAL A 4 32.40 -19.20 -5.31
CA VAL A 4 31.62 -20.23 -5.99
C VAL A 4 32.56 -21.17 -6.74
N GLU A 5 32.58 -22.42 -6.30
CA GLU A 5 33.43 -23.49 -6.83
C GLU A 5 32.54 -24.60 -7.39
N PHE A 6 32.77 -24.94 -8.67
CA PHE A 6 32.17 -26.09 -9.32
C PHE A 6 33.19 -27.22 -9.37
N LYS A 7 32.77 -28.43 -9.02
CA LYS A 7 33.56 -29.65 -9.11
C LYS A 7 32.78 -30.73 -9.82
N ASP A 8 33.41 -31.31 -10.82
CA ASP A 8 32.89 -32.48 -11.51
C ASP A 8 33.99 -33.53 -11.69
N LYS A 9 33.68 -34.80 -11.41
CA LYS A 9 34.60 -35.90 -11.54
C LYS A 9 34.34 -36.60 -12.86
N LEU A 10 35.31 -36.56 -13.79
CA LEU A 10 35.19 -37.26 -15.06
C LEU A 10 35.43 -38.77 -14.92
N PRO A 11 34.78 -39.58 -15.76
CA PRO A 11 35.09 -41.02 -15.90
C PRO A 11 36.56 -41.26 -16.24
N SER A 12 37.02 -42.47 -15.93
CA SER A 12 38.47 -42.82 -16.10
C SER A 12 38.97 -42.71 -17.54
N ASN A 13 38.07 -42.80 -18.54
CA ASN A 13 38.40 -42.84 -19.96
C ASN A 13 38.13 -41.53 -20.68
N VAL A 14 37.87 -40.45 -19.95
CA VAL A 14 37.50 -39.13 -20.50
C VAL A 14 38.48 -38.08 -20.10
N ILE A 15 38.93 -37.28 -21.07
CA ILE A 15 39.79 -36.11 -20.84
C ILE A 15 39.12 -34.86 -21.42
N PRO A 16 39.23 -33.69 -20.79
CA PRO A 16 38.80 -32.46 -21.36
C PRO A 16 39.76 -32.01 -22.46
N VAL A 17 39.23 -31.52 -23.59
CA VAL A 17 40.01 -30.99 -24.73
C VAL A 17 40.05 -29.47 -24.67
N ASP A 18 38.93 -28.88 -24.26
CA ASP A 18 38.82 -27.45 -24.10
C ASP A 18 38.14 -27.13 -22.76
N LEU A 19 38.73 -26.25 -22.01
CA LEU A 19 38.32 -25.82 -20.68
C LEU A 19 38.24 -24.31 -20.63
N ASP A 20 37.21 -23.79 -19.99
CA ASP A 20 37.12 -22.38 -19.63
C ASP A 20 38.40 -21.96 -18.85
N SER A 21 38.88 -20.76 -19.09
CA SER A 21 40.11 -20.19 -18.44
C SER A 21 40.06 -20.18 -16.91
N ARG A 22 38.88 -20.30 -16.34
CA ARG A 22 38.61 -20.36 -14.88
C ARG A 22 38.57 -21.79 -14.32
N CYS A 23 38.79 -22.78 -15.17
CA CYS A 23 38.71 -24.20 -14.81
C CYS A 23 40.08 -24.87 -14.86
N GLU A 24 40.39 -25.69 -13.88
CA GLU A 24 41.56 -26.55 -13.82
C GLU A 24 41.16 -28.02 -13.85
N PHE A 25 41.91 -28.83 -14.60
CA PHE A 25 41.74 -30.28 -14.61
C PHE A 25 42.92 -30.96 -13.91
N LYS A 26 42.64 -31.62 -12.78
CA LYS A 26 43.62 -32.31 -11.98
C LYS A 26 43.04 -33.58 -11.37
N SER A 27 43.77 -34.72 -11.48
CA SER A 27 43.35 -35.99 -10.86
C SER A 27 41.93 -36.43 -11.28
N LYS A 28 41.55 -36.28 -12.56
CA LYS A 28 40.25 -36.62 -13.11
C LYS A 28 39.09 -35.75 -12.55
N ILE A 29 39.40 -34.66 -11.91
CA ILE A 29 38.42 -33.70 -11.40
C ILE A 29 38.57 -32.37 -12.13
N ILE A 30 37.50 -31.85 -12.69
CA ILE A 30 37.42 -30.47 -13.15
C ILE A 30 37.00 -29.60 -11.99
N LYS A 31 37.76 -28.58 -11.71
CA LYS A 31 37.45 -27.55 -10.74
C LYS A 31 37.38 -26.20 -11.43
N CYS A 32 36.27 -25.51 -11.30
CA CYS A 32 36.08 -24.16 -11.82
C CYS A 32 35.83 -23.20 -10.68
N GLN A 33 36.50 -22.04 -10.68
CA GLN A 33 36.28 -20.98 -9.71
C GLN A 33 35.60 -19.79 -10.40
N PHE A 34 34.39 -19.46 -9.98
CA PHE A 34 33.57 -18.42 -10.61
C PHE A 34 33.53 -17.09 -9.83
N GLY A 35 34.15 -17.02 -8.65
CA GLY A 35 34.18 -15.82 -7.82
C GLY A 35 32.87 -15.51 -7.11
N GLU A 36 32.40 -14.29 -7.25
CA GLU A 36 31.17 -13.82 -6.56
C GLU A 36 29.96 -13.86 -7.49
N TRP A 37 28.86 -14.44 -7.02
CA TRP A 37 27.60 -14.49 -7.72
C TRP A 37 26.51 -13.70 -6.99
N GLU A 38 25.80 -12.88 -7.75
CA GLU A 38 24.62 -12.18 -7.25
C GLU A 38 23.39 -13.12 -7.14
N ALA A 39 22.38 -12.70 -6.41
CA ALA A 39 21.14 -13.48 -6.29
C ALA A 39 20.49 -13.65 -7.67
N LYS A 40 20.11 -14.90 -8.00
CA LYS A 40 19.51 -15.30 -9.29
C LYS A 40 20.46 -15.24 -10.51
N TYR A 41 21.75 -15.07 -10.31
CA TYR A 41 22.70 -15.15 -11.41
C TYR A 41 22.70 -16.56 -12.01
N ARG A 42 22.78 -16.64 -13.34
CA ARG A 42 22.89 -17.88 -14.10
C ARG A 42 24.02 -17.72 -15.11
N GLU A 43 24.88 -18.68 -15.16
CA GLU A 43 25.98 -18.74 -16.11
C GLU A 43 25.99 -20.10 -16.79
N ASN A 44 26.22 -20.10 -18.09
CA ASN A 44 26.44 -21.30 -18.88
C ASN A 44 27.91 -21.36 -19.28
N PHE A 45 28.54 -22.47 -19.05
CA PHE A 45 29.89 -22.76 -19.54
C PHE A 45 29.89 -24.13 -20.17
N GLU A 46 30.72 -24.29 -21.19
CA GLU A 46 30.84 -25.54 -21.93
C GLU A 46 32.20 -26.17 -21.67
N VAL A 47 32.21 -27.49 -21.53
CA VAL A 47 33.43 -28.29 -21.41
C VAL A 47 33.42 -29.32 -22.52
N ILE A 48 34.37 -29.20 -23.46
CA ILE A 48 34.51 -30.18 -24.54
C ILE A 48 35.35 -31.34 -24.03
N ILE A 49 34.77 -32.53 -24.05
CA ILE A 49 35.38 -33.77 -23.55
C ILE A 49 35.60 -34.77 -24.70
N LYS A 50 36.71 -35.51 -24.67
CA LYS A 50 37.07 -36.55 -25.60
C LYS A 50 37.40 -37.85 -24.90
N ASN A 51 37.07 -38.97 -25.51
CA ASN A 51 37.48 -40.28 -24.99
C ASN A 51 38.93 -40.55 -25.33
N GLU A 52 39.70 -40.99 -24.35
CA GLU A 52 41.14 -41.29 -24.48
C GLU A 52 41.42 -42.39 -25.50
N ASN A 53 40.45 -43.36 -25.67
CA ASN A 53 40.61 -44.53 -26.54
C ASN A 53 39.81 -44.43 -27.87
N ASN A 54 39.38 -43.23 -28.27
CA ASN A 54 38.61 -43.00 -29.52
C ASN A 54 37.28 -43.82 -29.68
N ASN A 55 36.83 -44.49 -28.64
CA ASN A 55 35.52 -45.16 -28.60
C ASN A 55 34.39 -44.18 -28.28
N GLU A 56 33.16 -44.51 -28.66
CA GLU A 56 32.00 -43.69 -28.33
C GLU A 56 31.86 -43.54 -26.81
N ILE A 57 31.62 -42.31 -26.35
CA ILE A 57 31.44 -42.00 -24.93
C ILE A 57 30.03 -42.43 -24.53
N ASP A 58 29.89 -43.35 -23.57
CA ASP A 58 28.59 -43.73 -23.06
C ASP A 58 27.92 -42.59 -22.30
N LYS A 59 26.94 -41.99 -22.95
CA LYS A 59 26.14 -40.88 -22.41
C LYS A 59 25.48 -41.19 -21.07
N LYS A 60 25.23 -42.48 -20.78
CA LYS A 60 24.63 -42.90 -19.48
C LYS A 60 25.61 -42.73 -18.32
N VAL A 61 26.91 -42.96 -18.54
CA VAL A 61 27.94 -42.86 -17.51
C VAL A 61 28.14 -41.39 -17.15
N ILE A 62 28.12 -40.47 -18.13
CA ILE A 62 28.24 -39.02 -17.87
C ILE A 62 27.01 -38.51 -17.14
N LYS A 63 25.82 -38.91 -17.52
CA LYS A 63 24.56 -38.51 -16.86
C LYS A 63 24.41 -39.05 -15.43
N SER A 64 25.10 -40.12 -15.09
CA SER A 64 25.03 -40.67 -13.73
C SER A 64 25.90 -39.92 -12.70
N GLN A 65 26.83 -39.11 -13.18
CA GLN A 65 27.67 -38.29 -12.30
C GLN A 65 26.93 -36.99 -11.93
N LYS A 66 26.99 -36.67 -10.64
CA LYS A 66 26.37 -35.44 -10.13
C LYS A 66 27.47 -34.42 -9.86
N PRO A 67 27.59 -33.36 -10.67
CA PRO A 67 28.51 -32.29 -10.36
C PRO A 67 28.11 -31.62 -9.03
N SER A 68 29.07 -31.14 -8.29
CA SER A 68 28.85 -30.43 -7.05
C SER A 68 29.18 -28.95 -7.22
N LEU A 69 28.28 -28.11 -6.78
CA LEU A 69 28.48 -26.67 -6.69
C LEU A 69 28.56 -26.31 -5.22
N SER A 70 29.60 -25.61 -4.83
CA SER A 70 29.80 -25.12 -3.47
C SER A 70 30.12 -23.62 -3.48
N GLY A 71 29.71 -22.91 -2.46
CA GLY A 71 30.00 -21.49 -2.31
C GLY A 71 29.71 -21.06 -0.89
N LYS A 72 30.34 -19.99 -0.45
CA LYS A 72 30.08 -19.39 0.86
C LYS A 72 28.95 -18.39 0.72
N ALA A 73 27.82 -18.65 1.35
CA ALA A 73 26.73 -17.69 1.47
C ALA A 73 26.78 -17.08 2.88
N ASP A 74 26.92 -15.76 2.93
CA ASP A 74 26.73 -15.07 4.20
C ASP A 74 25.26 -15.19 4.62
N ASN A 75 25.06 -15.74 5.80
CA ASN A 75 23.72 -15.82 6.34
C ASN A 75 23.26 -14.42 6.77
N ILE A 76 22.40 -13.81 5.98
CA ILE A 76 21.86 -12.44 6.19
C ILE A 76 21.26 -12.28 7.60
N LEU A 77 20.78 -13.38 8.20
CA LEU A 77 20.21 -13.37 9.55
C LEU A 77 21.26 -13.34 10.66
N LEU A 78 22.50 -13.73 10.37
CA LEU A 78 23.60 -13.78 11.33
C LEU A 78 24.64 -12.68 11.15
N THR A 79 24.68 -12.02 10.00
CA THR A 79 25.56 -10.88 9.75
C THR A 79 24.88 -9.58 10.19
N THR A 80 25.33 -9.01 11.28
CA THR A 80 24.84 -7.73 11.85
C THR A 80 25.46 -6.51 11.15
N ASN A 81 25.63 -6.56 9.85
CA ASN A 81 26.08 -5.39 9.08
C ASN A 81 24.92 -4.42 8.86
N PHE A 82 24.79 -3.47 9.78
CA PHE A 82 23.84 -2.37 9.61
C PHE A 82 24.24 -1.50 8.45
N THR A 83 23.37 -1.38 7.46
CA THR A 83 23.60 -0.52 6.28
C THR A 83 22.43 0.42 6.05
N LEU A 84 22.73 1.66 5.71
CA LEU A 84 21.75 2.66 5.32
C LEU A 84 21.44 2.64 3.81
N LYS A 85 21.99 1.67 3.07
CA LYS A 85 21.78 1.57 1.60
C LYS A 85 20.31 1.51 1.22
N ASN A 86 19.48 0.76 1.97
CA ASN A 86 18.05 0.64 1.68
C ASN A 86 17.33 1.96 1.90
N PHE A 87 17.69 2.71 2.94
CA PHE A 87 17.13 4.06 3.16
C PHE A 87 17.53 5.01 2.04
N LYS A 88 18.82 5.03 1.66
CA LYS A 88 19.27 5.84 0.53
C LYS A 88 18.53 5.49 -0.75
N LYS A 89 18.33 4.20 -1.06
CA LYS A 89 17.60 3.77 -2.24
C LYS A 89 16.17 4.32 -2.26
N VAL A 90 15.45 4.25 -1.13
CA VAL A 90 14.08 4.77 -1.02
C VAL A 90 14.03 6.30 -1.22
N PHE A 91 14.97 7.04 -0.60
CA PHE A 91 15.00 8.52 -0.72
C PHE A 91 15.44 9.04 -2.10
N TYR A 92 16.20 8.23 -2.87
CA TYR A 92 16.65 8.59 -4.22
C TYR A 92 15.77 8.00 -5.33
N GLU A 93 14.67 7.32 -4.98
CA GLU A 93 13.69 6.86 -5.96
C GLU A 93 12.88 8.06 -6.48
N ASP A 94 12.74 8.18 -7.81
CA ASP A 94 12.10 9.34 -8.46
C ASP A 94 10.66 9.57 -7.99
N ASP A 95 9.96 8.50 -7.61
CA ASP A 95 8.56 8.54 -7.15
C ASP A 95 8.39 8.81 -5.65
N PHE A 96 9.47 8.92 -4.87
CA PHE A 96 9.39 9.05 -3.41
C PHE A 96 8.58 10.27 -2.95
N LEU A 97 8.81 11.44 -3.56
CA LEU A 97 8.09 12.67 -3.22
C LEU A 97 6.61 12.58 -3.61
N ASP A 98 6.28 11.99 -4.77
CA ASP A 98 4.88 11.82 -5.19
C ASP A 98 4.12 10.86 -4.27
N LEU A 99 4.79 9.80 -3.82
CA LEU A 99 4.24 8.86 -2.84
C LEU A 99 4.00 9.55 -1.49
N LEU A 100 4.96 10.34 -1.01
CA LEU A 100 4.87 11.06 0.25
C LEU A 100 3.75 12.11 0.21
N LEU A 101 3.64 12.87 -0.88
CA LEU A 101 2.55 13.81 -1.10
C LEU A 101 1.19 13.10 -1.16
N THR A 102 1.10 11.97 -1.84
CA THR A 102 -0.13 11.18 -1.91
C THR A 102 -0.56 10.69 -0.54
N THR A 103 0.39 10.21 0.26
CA THR A 103 0.14 9.79 1.65
C THR A 103 -0.30 10.96 2.51
N PHE A 104 0.36 12.12 2.37
CA PHE A 104 -0.03 13.33 3.08
C PHE A 104 -1.46 13.77 2.73
N TYR A 105 -1.79 13.85 1.43
CA TYR A 105 -3.13 14.20 0.97
C TYR A 105 -4.18 13.23 1.52
N PHE A 106 -3.93 11.93 1.40
CA PHE A 106 -4.85 10.91 1.89
C PHE A 106 -5.11 11.06 3.40
N THR A 107 -4.04 11.13 4.19
CA THR A 107 -4.15 11.21 5.65
C THR A 107 -4.77 12.53 6.10
N PHE A 108 -4.33 13.65 5.55
CA PHE A 108 -4.78 14.98 5.95
C PHE A 108 -6.28 15.18 5.64
N PHE A 109 -6.67 14.99 4.39
CA PHE A 109 -8.06 15.19 3.99
C PHE A 109 -8.99 14.11 4.54
N GLY A 110 -8.54 12.85 4.61
CA GLY A 110 -9.31 11.77 5.21
C GLY A 110 -9.60 12.02 6.69
N THR A 111 -8.59 12.39 7.47
CA THR A 111 -8.75 12.65 8.91
C THR A 111 -9.60 13.91 9.17
N ILE A 112 -9.29 15.03 8.51
CA ILE A 112 -10.07 16.27 8.69
C ILE A 112 -11.51 16.06 8.27
N GLY A 113 -11.75 15.39 7.14
CA GLY A 113 -13.10 15.09 6.68
C GLY A 113 -13.86 14.20 7.66
N ALA A 114 -13.24 13.14 8.16
CA ALA A 114 -13.89 12.25 9.15
C ALA A 114 -14.24 12.97 10.45
N ILE A 115 -13.34 13.82 10.96
CA ILE A 115 -13.59 14.64 12.15
C ILE A 115 -14.70 15.66 11.88
N PHE A 116 -14.68 16.34 10.75
CA PHE A 116 -15.67 17.33 10.38
C PHE A 116 -17.09 16.72 10.34
N PHE A 117 -17.27 15.64 9.59
CA PHE A 117 -18.57 14.94 9.54
C PHE A 117 -18.94 14.30 10.88
N GLY A 118 -17.94 13.83 11.65
CA GLY A 118 -18.13 13.34 13.01
C GLY A 118 -18.69 14.40 13.95
N ILE A 119 -18.17 15.63 13.89
CA ILE A 119 -18.68 16.78 14.67
C ILE A 119 -20.12 17.10 14.29
N LEU A 120 -20.41 17.20 12.98
CA LEU A 120 -21.76 17.49 12.49
C LEU A 120 -22.76 16.43 12.96
N ALA A 121 -22.42 15.15 12.79
CA ALA A 121 -23.26 14.04 13.23
C ALA A 121 -23.46 14.04 14.75
N ALA A 122 -22.39 14.28 15.52
CA ALA A 122 -22.47 14.34 16.99
C ALA A 122 -23.36 15.47 17.48
N GLN A 123 -23.25 16.66 16.89
CA GLN A 123 -24.11 17.78 17.24
C GLN A 123 -25.60 17.53 16.92
N LEU A 124 -25.86 16.97 15.73
CA LEU A 124 -27.21 16.63 15.31
C LEU A 124 -27.86 15.65 16.30
N VAL A 125 -27.13 14.59 16.65
CA VAL A 125 -27.66 13.50 17.49
C VAL A 125 -27.54 13.79 18.99
N ASN A 126 -26.82 14.82 19.40
CA ASN A 126 -26.81 15.29 20.81
C ASN A 126 -28.10 16.00 21.20
N GLN A 127 -28.84 16.50 20.23
CA GLN A 127 -30.16 17.13 20.49
C GLN A 127 -31.23 16.10 20.90
N ASN A 128 -32.22 16.55 21.63
CA ASN A 128 -33.34 15.72 22.04
C ASN A 128 -34.40 15.72 20.94
N PHE A 129 -34.50 14.65 20.17
CA PHE A 129 -35.53 14.44 19.17
C PHE A 129 -36.00 12.97 19.15
N TYR A 130 -37.21 12.75 18.64
CA TYR A 130 -37.77 11.41 18.48
C TYR A 130 -36.99 10.65 17.41
N GLY A 131 -36.55 9.39 17.70
CA GLY A 131 -35.77 8.58 16.77
C GLY A 131 -34.24 8.76 16.88
N ARG A 132 -33.73 9.53 17.85
CA ARG A 132 -32.31 9.74 18.10
C ARG A 132 -31.50 8.42 18.19
N SER A 133 -32.07 7.41 18.87
CA SER A 133 -31.40 6.11 19.03
C SER A 133 -31.23 5.38 17.68
N PHE A 134 -32.26 5.41 16.86
CA PHE A 134 -32.25 4.82 15.52
C PHE A 134 -31.23 5.53 14.62
N MET A 135 -31.18 6.85 14.65
CA MET A 135 -30.22 7.63 13.91
C MET A 135 -28.77 7.28 14.28
N ARG A 136 -28.49 7.07 15.58
CA ARG A 136 -27.17 6.61 16.04
C ARG A 136 -26.77 5.28 15.41
N SER A 137 -27.70 4.33 15.34
CA SER A 137 -27.42 3.01 14.76
C SER A 137 -27.13 3.09 13.26
N ILE A 138 -27.88 3.92 12.52
CA ILE A 138 -27.64 4.13 11.08
C ILE A 138 -26.28 4.78 10.83
N LEU A 139 -25.93 5.81 11.59
CA LEU A 139 -24.66 6.52 11.45
C LEU A 139 -23.45 5.61 11.73
N LEU A 140 -23.60 4.56 12.54
CA LEU A 140 -22.54 3.61 12.85
C LEU A 140 -22.33 2.53 11.78
N PHE A 141 -23.30 2.33 10.91
CA PHE A 141 -23.29 1.26 9.91
C PHE A 141 -22.02 1.23 9.04
N PRO A 142 -21.50 2.36 8.51
CA PRO A 142 -20.29 2.35 7.67
C PRO A 142 -19.06 1.80 8.38
N TYR A 143 -18.94 2.02 9.67
CA TYR A 143 -17.79 1.59 10.46
C TYR A 143 -17.84 0.11 10.84
N VAL A 144 -19.03 -0.40 11.17
CA VAL A 144 -19.23 -1.79 11.63
C VAL A 144 -19.18 -2.78 10.48
N GLY A 145 -19.49 -2.36 9.26
CA GLY A 145 -19.50 -3.23 8.08
C GLY A 145 -18.14 -3.78 7.71
N PRO A 146 -18.08 -5.02 7.15
CA PRO A 146 -16.82 -5.61 6.67
C PRO A 146 -16.22 -4.77 5.55
N VAL A 147 -15.00 -4.28 5.75
CA VAL A 147 -14.35 -3.32 4.85
C VAL A 147 -14.26 -3.79 3.39
N VAL A 148 -13.95 -5.08 3.19
CA VAL A 148 -13.83 -5.66 1.85
C VAL A 148 -15.16 -5.64 1.11
N ALA A 149 -16.25 -6.01 1.80
CA ALA A 149 -17.59 -6.00 1.21
C ALA A 149 -18.03 -4.57 0.86
N LEU A 150 -17.79 -3.62 1.77
CA LEU A 150 -18.11 -2.20 1.52
C LEU A 150 -17.30 -1.63 0.36
N ALA A 151 -15.99 -1.89 0.31
CA ALA A 151 -15.13 -1.42 -0.78
C ALA A 151 -15.58 -2.00 -2.13
N TYR A 152 -15.92 -3.29 -2.18
CA TYR A 152 -16.43 -3.92 -3.39
C TYR A 152 -17.79 -3.34 -3.82
N THR A 153 -18.69 -3.08 -2.87
CA THR A 153 -19.97 -2.41 -3.15
C THR A 153 -19.76 -1.02 -3.75
N TRP A 154 -18.82 -0.25 -3.21
CA TRP A 154 -18.47 1.07 -3.75
C TRP A 154 -17.88 0.97 -5.16
N THR A 155 -17.04 -0.04 -5.42
CA THR A 155 -16.49 -0.28 -6.76
C THR A 155 -17.60 -0.52 -7.79
N LEU A 156 -18.62 -1.32 -7.42
CA LEU A 156 -19.77 -1.57 -8.28
C LEU A 156 -20.67 -0.33 -8.46
N LEU A 157 -20.90 0.43 -7.39
CA LEU A 157 -21.71 1.65 -7.46
C LEU A 157 -21.07 2.75 -8.33
N LEU A 158 -19.75 2.83 -8.31
CA LEU A 158 -18.98 3.84 -9.03
C LEU A 158 -18.51 3.39 -10.42
N ASP A 159 -18.86 2.17 -10.85
CA ASP A 159 -18.52 1.68 -12.18
C ASP A 159 -19.07 2.60 -13.27
N PRO A 160 -18.25 3.02 -14.26
CA PRO A 160 -18.68 3.98 -15.27
C PRO A 160 -19.81 3.46 -16.16
N ASN A 161 -19.88 2.16 -16.44
CA ASN A 161 -20.81 1.59 -17.40
C ASN A 161 -22.10 1.07 -16.76
N SER A 162 -21.99 0.46 -15.58
CA SER A 162 -23.10 -0.23 -14.89
C SER A 162 -23.44 0.36 -13.53
N GLY A 163 -22.64 1.32 -13.03
CA GLY A 163 -22.81 1.88 -11.70
C GLY A 163 -23.97 2.86 -11.59
N THR A 164 -24.76 2.69 -10.54
CA THR A 164 -25.93 3.54 -10.26
C THR A 164 -25.54 5.00 -10.06
N PHE A 165 -24.36 5.29 -9.51
CA PHE A 165 -23.92 6.66 -9.26
C PHE A 165 -23.79 7.46 -10.55
N ASN A 166 -23.05 6.94 -11.54
CA ASN A 166 -22.90 7.59 -12.84
C ASN A 166 -24.25 7.76 -13.55
N ALA A 167 -25.09 6.72 -13.53
CA ALA A 167 -26.43 6.80 -14.12
C ALA A 167 -27.28 7.93 -13.51
N LEU A 168 -27.22 8.11 -12.20
CA LEU A 168 -27.93 9.21 -11.50
C LEU A 168 -27.33 10.57 -11.86
N MET A 169 -26.00 10.71 -11.86
CA MET A 169 -25.33 11.98 -12.14
C MET A 169 -25.59 12.46 -13.57
N VAL A 170 -25.60 11.56 -14.54
CA VAL A 170 -25.95 11.88 -15.93
C VAL A 170 -27.45 12.21 -16.07
N ASN A 171 -28.32 11.43 -15.41
CA ASN A 171 -29.77 11.68 -15.49
C ASN A 171 -30.19 13.02 -14.86
N PHE A 172 -29.47 13.47 -13.82
CA PHE A 172 -29.67 14.81 -13.23
C PHE A 172 -28.92 15.93 -13.95
N ASN A 173 -28.29 15.66 -15.10
CA ASN A 173 -27.47 16.60 -15.86
C ASN A 173 -26.34 17.25 -15.05
N ILE A 174 -25.79 16.52 -14.07
CA ILE A 174 -24.62 16.95 -13.29
C ILE A 174 -23.33 16.61 -14.05
N PHE A 175 -23.33 15.47 -14.74
CA PHE A 175 -22.29 15.06 -15.65
C PHE A 175 -22.85 14.92 -17.07
N ASP A 176 -22.10 15.38 -18.06
CA ASP A 176 -22.48 15.22 -19.47
C ASP A 176 -22.31 13.77 -19.93
N GLU A 177 -21.29 13.08 -19.40
CA GLU A 177 -20.95 11.69 -19.71
C GLU A 177 -20.54 10.93 -18.44
N PRO A 178 -20.64 9.58 -18.43
CA PRO A 178 -20.18 8.78 -17.32
C PRO A 178 -18.68 8.93 -17.06
N ILE A 179 -18.28 9.15 -15.82
CA ILE A 179 -16.91 9.40 -15.42
C ILE A 179 -16.34 8.15 -14.73
N ASN A 180 -15.12 7.73 -15.12
CA ASN A 180 -14.42 6.66 -14.44
C ASN A 180 -13.72 7.19 -13.17
N LEU A 181 -14.45 7.25 -12.06
CA LEU A 181 -14.01 7.82 -10.79
C LEU A 181 -12.82 7.12 -10.16
N LEU A 182 -12.69 5.81 -10.34
CA LEU A 182 -11.60 5.00 -9.76
C LEU A 182 -10.44 4.76 -10.74
N GLY A 183 -10.71 4.78 -12.05
CA GLY A 183 -9.69 4.50 -13.07
C GLY A 183 -9.00 5.75 -13.62
N GLN A 184 -9.58 6.93 -13.47
CA GLN A 184 -9.02 8.15 -14.01
C GLN A 184 -8.12 8.86 -12.99
N LYS A 185 -6.83 9.02 -13.34
CA LYS A 185 -5.84 9.62 -12.44
C LYS A 185 -6.12 11.11 -12.16
N TYR A 186 -6.46 11.87 -13.19
CA TYR A 186 -6.70 13.31 -13.08
C TYR A 186 -7.97 13.73 -13.81
N MET A 187 -8.67 14.67 -13.23
CA MET A 187 -9.77 15.41 -13.88
C MET A 187 -9.44 16.90 -13.85
N VAL A 188 -9.59 17.58 -14.98
CA VAL A 188 -9.43 19.01 -15.06
C VAL A 188 -10.81 19.66 -14.93
N MET A 189 -11.01 20.43 -13.88
CA MET A 189 -12.23 21.22 -13.68
C MET A 189 -11.91 22.69 -13.79
N ASN A 190 -12.69 23.41 -14.59
CA ASN A 190 -12.64 24.86 -14.65
C ASN A 190 -13.56 25.45 -13.57
N VAL A 191 -12.94 25.94 -12.48
CA VAL A 191 -13.66 26.59 -11.38
C VAL A 191 -13.29 28.06 -11.35
N PHE A 192 -14.26 28.94 -11.62
CA PHE A 192 -14.05 30.42 -11.67
C PHE A 192 -12.92 30.88 -12.60
N GLY A 193 -12.68 30.16 -13.71
CA GLY A 193 -11.62 30.50 -14.67
C GLY A 193 -10.22 29.94 -14.34
N PHE A 194 -10.10 29.16 -13.29
CA PHE A 194 -8.88 28.44 -12.93
C PHE A 194 -9.01 26.95 -13.28
N GLU A 195 -8.02 26.41 -13.97
CA GLU A 195 -7.93 24.96 -14.22
C GLU A 195 -7.39 24.24 -12.98
N LEU A 196 -8.28 23.59 -12.26
CA LEU A 196 -7.91 22.74 -11.12
C LEU A 196 -7.75 21.29 -11.60
N LYS A 197 -6.53 20.77 -11.48
CA LYS A 197 -6.24 19.35 -11.71
C LYS A 197 -6.51 18.55 -10.43
N LEU A 198 -7.66 17.91 -10.35
CA LEU A 198 -7.98 17.02 -9.23
C LEU A 198 -7.46 15.61 -9.50
N ARG A 199 -6.83 15.00 -8.49
CA ARG A 199 -6.48 13.56 -8.49
C ARG A 199 -7.76 12.76 -8.22
N LEU A 200 -8.54 12.48 -9.27
CA LEU A 200 -9.90 11.97 -9.15
C LEU A 200 -9.98 10.65 -8.37
N ALA A 201 -9.20 9.65 -8.75
CA ALA A 201 -9.17 8.37 -8.06
C ALA A 201 -8.81 8.51 -6.57
N LEU A 202 -7.77 9.31 -6.25
CA LEU A 202 -7.37 9.57 -4.88
C LEU A 202 -8.49 10.27 -4.08
N THR A 203 -9.13 11.27 -4.67
CA THR A 203 -10.24 12.01 -4.02
C THR A 203 -11.41 11.08 -3.74
N THR A 204 -11.75 10.18 -4.67
CA THR A 204 -12.80 9.18 -4.51
C THR A 204 -12.50 8.23 -3.34
N VAL A 205 -11.26 7.75 -3.25
CA VAL A 205 -10.83 6.88 -2.14
C VAL A 205 -10.83 7.62 -0.80
N ILE A 206 -10.41 8.90 -0.77
CA ILE A 206 -10.50 9.75 0.43
C ILE A 206 -11.95 9.92 0.87
N PHE A 207 -12.88 10.13 -0.06
CA PHE A 207 -14.31 10.25 0.26
C PHE A 207 -14.88 8.96 0.87
N PHE A 208 -14.51 7.80 0.32
CA PHE A 208 -14.85 6.49 0.91
C PHE A 208 -14.30 6.35 2.33
N GLU A 209 -13.05 6.75 2.55
CA GLU A 209 -12.40 6.69 3.85
C GLU A 209 -13.08 7.62 4.87
N ILE A 210 -13.42 8.85 4.48
CA ILE A 210 -14.18 9.79 5.30
C ILE A 210 -15.52 9.17 5.72
N TRP A 211 -16.29 8.64 4.74
CA TRP A 211 -17.59 8.01 5.00
C TRP A 211 -17.49 6.82 5.94
N ARG A 212 -16.41 6.05 5.84
CA ARG A 212 -16.18 4.88 6.68
C ARG A 212 -15.75 5.23 8.10
N TYR A 213 -14.95 6.27 8.29
CA TYR A 213 -14.35 6.61 9.59
C TYR A 213 -15.03 7.74 10.35
N PHE A 214 -15.85 8.57 9.71
CA PHE A 214 -16.58 9.59 10.46
C PHE A 214 -17.42 9.03 11.62
N PRO A 215 -17.99 7.79 11.58
CA PRO A 215 -18.74 7.26 12.70
C PRO A 215 -17.90 7.01 13.95
N LEU A 216 -16.62 6.68 13.77
CA LEU A 216 -15.68 6.55 14.89
C LEU A 216 -15.45 7.91 15.57
N ALA A 217 -15.14 8.93 14.77
CA ALA A 217 -15.03 10.31 15.27
C ALA A 217 -16.33 10.77 15.93
N PHE A 218 -17.47 10.50 15.31
CA PHE A 218 -18.81 10.77 15.85
C PHE A 218 -19.00 10.18 17.24
N LEU A 219 -18.63 8.93 17.48
CA LEU A 219 -18.79 8.28 18.78
C LEU A 219 -18.01 8.98 19.89
N PHE A 220 -16.72 9.24 19.64
CA PHE A 220 -15.86 9.88 20.63
C PHE A 220 -16.31 11.32 20.92
N ILE A 221 -16.66 12.07 19.87
CA ILE A 221 -17.14 13.44 20.00
C ILE A 221 -18.48 13.47 20.74
N LEU A 222 -19.42 12.58 20.40
CA LEU A 222 -20.72 12.50 21.09
C LEU A 222 -20.56 12.15 22.56
N ALA A 223 -19.69 11.21 22.91
CA ALA A 223 -19.42 10.86 24.29
C ALA A 223 -18.91 12.07 25.08
N ARG A 224 -18.03 12.86 24.48
CA ARG A 224 -17.50 14.09 25.10
C ARG A 224 -18.58 15.18 25.25
N LEU A 225 -19.40 15.39 24.21
CA LEU A 225 -20.49 16.37 24.27
C LEU A 225 -21.50 16.04 25.38
N GLN A 226 -21.76 14.76 25.61
CA GLN A 226 -22.66 14.31 26.71
C GLN A 226 -22.04 14.48 28.09
N ALA A 227 -20.73 14.58 28.19
CA ALA A 227 -20.03 14.82 29.47
C ALA A 227 -19.97 16.31 29.84
N VAL A 228 -20.28 17.24 28.92
CA VAL A 228 -20.30 18.68 29.20
C VAL A 228 -21.51 19.03 30.06
N PRO A 229 -21.34 19.69 31.22
CA PRO A 229 -22.44 20.13 32.05
C PRO A 229 -23.42 21.05 31.30
N LYS A 230 -24.70 20.80 31.40
CA LYS A 230 -25.72 21.63 30.74
C LYS A 230 -25.74 23.05 31.23
N ASP A 231 -25.41 23.26 32.51
CA ASP A 231 -25.38 24.57 33.17
C ASP A 231 -24.46 25.58 32.40
N LEU A 232 -23.40 25.09 31.76
CA LEU A 232 -22.54 25.94 30.92
C LEU A 232 -23.26 26.50 29.69
N TYR A 233 -24.13 25.71 29.10
CA TYR A 233 -24.93 26.16 27.95
C TYR A 233 -26.07 27.06 28.37
N GLU A 234 -26.69 26.79 29.53
CA GLU A 234 -27.75 27.60 30.11
C GLU A 234 -27.23 28.97 30.56
N ALA A 235 -26.08 29.03 31.25
CA ALA A 235 -25.41 30.28 31.60
C ALA A 235 -25.06 31.13 30.37
N ALA A 236 -24.48 30.52 29.35
CA ALA A 236 -24.19 31.20 28.10
C ALA A 236 -25.44 31.71 27.36
N GLU A 237 -26.61 31.04 27.57
CA GLU A 237 -27.87 31.47 27.00
C GLU A 237 -28.42 32.70 27.72
N VAL A 238 -28.29 32.75 29.05
CA VAL A 238 -28.62 33.94 29.87
C VAL A 238 -27.76 35.14 29.47
N ASP A 239 -26.45 34.90 29.15
CA ASP A 239 -25.55 35.92 28.66
C ASP A 239 -25.78 36.33 27.18
N GLY A 240 -26.82 35.80 26.52
CA GLY A 240 -27.20 36.12 25.15
C GLY A 240 -26.29 35.50 24.09
N ALA A 241 -25.57 34.43 24.41
CA ALA A 241 -24.73 33.74 23.45
C ALA A 241 -25.59 32.93 22.46
N GLY A 242 -25.52 33.28 21.18
CA GLY A 242 -26.15 32.52 20.09
C GLY A 242 -25.48 31.16 19.85
N PRO A 243 -26.07 30.27 19.03
CA PRO A 243 -25.60 28.89 18.78
C PRO A 243 -24.14 28.82 18.35
N LEU A 244 -23.70 29.72 17.46
CA LEU A 244 -22.33 29.77 16.97
C LEU A 244 -21.33 30.13 18.08
N LYS A 245 -21.69 31.10 18.95
CA LYS A 245 -20.85 31.47 20.11
C LYS A 245 -20.72 30.31 21.09
N LYS A 246 -21.81 29.62 21.41
CA LYS A 246 -21.80 28.42 22.26
C LYS A 246 -20.93 27.32 21.64
N PHE A 247 -21.01 27.12 20.32
CA PHE A 247 -20.18 26.15 19.63
C PHE A 247 -18.68 26.49 19.74
N ILE A 248 -18.27 27.71 19.41
CA ILE A 248 -16.86 28.11 19.37
C ILE A 248 -16.25 28.15 20.79
N HIS A 249 -16.99 28.64 21.79
CA HIS A 249 -16.41 28.94 23.11
C HIS A 249 -16.65 27.83 24.14
N ILE A 250 -17.66 26.97 23.95
CA ILE A 250 -17.95 25.87 24.89
C ILE A 250 -17.66 24.53 24.21
N THR A 251 -18.33 24.25 23.09
CA THR A 251 -18.29 22.93 22.45
C THR A 251 -16.93 22.62 21.88
N LEU A 252 -16.38 23.49 21.04
CA LEU A 252 -15.12 23.27 20.33
C LEU A 252 -13.91 23.06 21.25
N PRO A 253 -13.69 23.85 22.32
CA PRO A 253 -12.59 23.62 23.27
C PRO A 253 -12.70 22.28 23.99
N GLN A 254 -13.92 21.84 24.31
CA GLN A 254 -14.14 20.54 24.94
C GLN A 254 -13.86 19.34 24.02
N ILE A 255 -14.08 19.52 22.74
CA ILE A 255 -13.83 18.47 21.72
C ILE A 255 -12.34 18.41 21.37
N THR A 256 -11.61 19.53 21.35
CA THR A 256 -10.19 19.56 20.98
C THR A 256 -9.33 18.65 21.84
N ALA A 257 -9.66 18.47 23.12
CA ALA A 257 -8.98 17.54 24.04
C ALA A 257 -9.06 16.05 23.62
N ILE A 258 -9.95 15.69 22.67
CA ILE A 258 -10.07 14.32 22.14
C ILE A 258 -9.47 14.21 20.73
N ILE A 259 -9.47 15.33 20.00
CA ILE A 259 -9.00 15.35 18.59
C ILE A 259 -7.47 15.49 18.53
N SER A 260 -6.84 16.06 19.56
CA SER A 260 -5.38 16.18 19.69
C SER A 260 -4.74 14.90 20.18
#